data_3afe316be56e4e46c0ef7c9a8f938fe3
#
_entry.id   3afe316be56e4e46c0ef7c9a8f938fe3
#
_cell.length_a   1.000
_cell.length_b   1.000
_cell.length_c   1.000
_cell.angle_alpha   90.00
_cell.angle_beta   90.00
_cell.angle_gamma   90.00
#
_symmetry.space_group_name_H-M   'P 1'
#
loop_
_entity.id
_entity.type
_entity.pdbx_description
1 polymer ?
#
loop_
_entity_poly.entity_id
_entity_poly.type
_entity_poly.pdbx_seq_one_letter_code
_entity_poly.pdbx_strand_id
1 'polypeptide(L)'
;MSSGSNSSSSSSTSPERGADDDNDSFMLQANDSQSSLGMDLSPDMTDEFARREYEERCRVSPVHRLPAELLISIFSRLTANSDLQSCLLVSREWARNSVGLLWHRPAMSKWDCIHNVVQSIRKADKFFTYQDLVKRLNMSTLANSVSDGTLVGMTECKRIERLTLTNCTKLTDLSLQPLVHGNRSLLALDVTGLDQLTDRTMLTVADHCLRLQGLNVTGCKKLTDVSIAAVAKNCRHLKRLKFNNCLQLTDASILTVADHSTHLLEIDLYGLQNLESPAITALLTSCTHLRELRLAHCSRINDSAFLDIPHAPSHQRIFEALRILDLTDCNELGDRGVEKIIQTCPRLRNLILAKCRGITDRAVFAITKLGKNLHYIHLGHCARITDVSVVALAKACNRIRYIDLACCTNLTDDSVTKLAGLPKLKRIGLVKCSQITDRSIYALASGELKNGRRVHGVSVLERVHLSYCTLLTLDVSIMSHVSFVPSFHSY
;
A
#
# COMPACT_ATOMS: atom_id res chain seq x y z
N MET A 1 -26.06 6.89 38.32
CA MET A 1 -25.69 5.53 37.84
C MET A 1 -25.75 5.56 36.33
N SER A 2 -24.65 5.87 35.71
CA SER A 2 -24.50 5.92 34.24
C SER A 2 -23.59 4.76 33.83
N SER A 3 -24.17 3.81 33.10
CA SER A 3 -23.46 2.66 32.54
C SER A 3 -22.72 3.08 31.28
N GLY A 4 -21.41 3.19 31.40
CA GLY A 4 -20.52 3.36 30.23
C GLY A 4 -20.32 2.03 29.50
N SER A 5 -20.78 1.98 28.25
CA SER A 5 -20.48 0.86 27.36
C SER A 5 -19.08 0.99 26.79
N ASN A 6 -18.14 0.20 27.28
CA ASN A 6 -16.83 0.04 26.69
C ASN A 6 -16.93 -0.76 25.39
N SER A 7 -16.78 -0.09 24.27
CA SER A 7 -16.58 -0.74 22.97
C SER A 7 -15.11 -1.19 22.87
N SER A 8 -14.87 -2.49 23.10
CA SER A 8 -13.57 -3.12 22.85
C SER A 8 -13.29 -3.13 21.35
N SER A 9 -12.39 -2.28 20.89
CA SER A 9 -11.81 -2.32 19.55
C SER A 9 -10.92 -3.57 19.42
N SER A 10 -11.47 -4.62 18.81
CA SER A 10 -10.67 -5.75 18.38
C SER A 10 -9.78 -5.32 17.22
N SER A 11 -8.48 -5.17 17.45
CA SER A 11 -7.47 -4.96 16.42
C SER A 11 -7.49 -6.13 15.44
N SER A 12 -7.95 -5.89 14.21
CA SER A 12 -7.78 -6.81 13.10
C SER A 12 -6.30 -6.84 12.75
N THR A 13 -5.63 -7.98 13.00
CA THR A 13 -4.26 -8.22 12.51
C THR A 13 -4.30 -8.43 11.00
N SER A 14 -4.30 -7.34 10.24
CA SER A 14 -3.83 -7.37 8.85
C SER A 14 -2.36 -7.80 8.85
N PRO A 15 -1.86 -8.48 7.79
CA PRO A 15 -0.44 -8.75 7.71
C PRO A 15 0.29 -7.43 7.83
N GLU A 16 1.05 -7.27 8.92
CA GLU A 16 1.95 -6.14 9.09
C GLU A 16 2.96 -6.14 7.94
N ARG A 17 2.65 -5.43 6.88
CA ARG A 17 3.67 -4.65 6.21
C ARG A 17 3.96 -3.52 7.18
N GLY A 18 5.21 -3.33 7.59
CA GLY A 18 5.55 -2.23 8.47
C GLY A 18 4.94 -0.94 7.93
N ALA A 19 4.35 -0.11 8.78
CA ALA A 19 3.63 1.10 8.39
C ALA A 19 4.46 2.07 7.51
N ASP A 20 5.78 1.92 7.53
CA ASP A 20 6.73 2.68 6.70
C ASP A 20 6.86 2.11 5.26
N ASP A 21 6.70 0.78 5.06
CA ASP A 21 6.82 0.13 3.74
C ASP A 21 5.59 0.36 2.85
N ASP A 22 4.37 0.48 3.41
CA ASP A 22 3.16 0.66 2.60
C ASP A 22 3.09 2.05 1.97
N ASN A 23 3.61 3.08 2.65
CA ASN A 23 3.62 4.45 2.13
C ASN A 23 4.72 4.63 1.06
N ASP A 24 5.89 4.04 1.27
CA ASP A 24 6.97 4.03 0.28
C ASP A 24 6.62 3.16 -0.94
N SER A 25 5.92 2.03 -0.76
CA SER A 25 5.47 1.18 -1.86
C SER A 25 4.45 1.89 -2.77
N PHE A 26 3.50 2.66 -2.20
CA PHE A 26 2.58 3.50 -2.98
C PHE A 26 3.33 4.52 -3.83
N MET A 27 4.40 5.12 -3.26
CA MET A 27 5.19 6.15 -3.92
C MET A 27 6.31 5.60 -4.83
N LEU A 28 6.84 4.38 -4.57
CA LEU A 28 7.98 3.82 -5.30
C LEU A 28 7.61 3.13 -6.62
N GLN A 29 6.43 2.56 -6.75
CA GLN A 29 6.06 1.77 -7.93
C GLN A 29 5.61 2.57 -9.16
N ALA A 30 5.64 3.90 -9.15
CA ALA A 30 5.56 4.68 -10.38
C ALA A 30 6.97 4.73 -10.97
N ASN A 31 7.21 3.98 -12.05
CA ASN A 31 8.48 3.82 -12.80
C ASN A 31 9.61 4.77 -12.43
N ASP A 32 10.57 4.28 -11.64
CA ASP A 32 11.79 5.02 -11.30
C ASP A 32 12.77 5.16 -12.50
N SER A 33 12.49 4.48 -13.60
CA SER A 33 13.38 4.38 -14.76
C SER A 33 13.36 5.58 -15.71
N GLN A 34 12.59 6.63 -15.43
CA GLN A 34 12.47 7.80 -16.32
C GLN A 34 12.50 9.16 -15.60
N SER A 35 13.15 9.29 -14.45
CA SER A 35 13.55 10.63 -14.04
C SER A 35 14.75 11.02 -14.89
N SER A 36 14.53 11.89 -15.87
CA SER A 36 15.60 12.49 -16.65
C SER A 36 16.54 13.26 -15.72
N LEU A 37 17.63 12.61 -15.29
CA LEU A 37 18.77 13.24 -14.62
C LEU A 37 19.62 14.03 -15.64
N GLY A 38 19.17 14.11 -16.90
CA GLY A 38 19.79 14.91 -17.92
C GLY A 38 19.55 16.40 -17.68
N MET A 39 20.39 17.02 -16.88
CA MET A 39 20.70 18.43 -17.08
C MET A 39 21.76 18.47 -18.19
N ASP A 40 21.44 19.14 -19.29
CA ASP A 40 22.41 19.53 -20.33
C ASP A 40 23.37 20.54 -19.67
N LEU A 41 24.40 20.05 -19.04
CA LEU A 41 25.48 20.80 -18.38
C LEU A 41 26.78 20.56 -19.15
N SER A 42 26.71 20.54 -20.49
CA SER A 42 27.92 20.63 -21.30
C SER A 42 28.65 21.94 -20.94
N PRO A 43 29.91 21.91 -20.53
CA PRO A 43 30.67 23.12 -20.30
C PRO A 43 30.76 23.88 -21.64
N ASP A 44 30.46 25.17 -21.60
CA ASP A 44 30.69 26.04 -22.75
C ASP A 44 32.24 26.07 -23.02
N MET A 45 32.68 25.27 -24.01
CA MET A 45 34.08 25.03 -24.34
C MET A 45 34.63 26.09 -25.30
N THR A 46 34.05 27.28 -25.34
CA THR A 46 34.49 28.39 -26.21
C THR A 46 35.73 29.11 -25.71
N ASP A 47 36.09 28.92 -24.41
CA ASP A 47 37.28 29.52 -23.82
C ASP A 47 38.49 28.56 -23.94
N GLU A 48 39.50 28.96 -24.68
CA GLU A 48 40.75 28.19 -24.91
C GLU A 48 41.53 27.94 -23.61
N PHE A 49 41.44 28.82 -22.64
CA PHE A 49 42.03 28.65 -21.32
C PHE A 49 41.31 27.54 -20.51
N ALA A 50 39.99 27.55 -20.50
CA ALA A 50 39.20 26.50 -19.86
C ALA A 50 39.45 25.12 -20.48
N ARG A 51 39.69 25.06 -21.80
CA ARG A 51 40.03 23.85 -22.54
C ARG A 51 41.43 23.29 -22.15
N ARG A 52 42.42 24.13 -22.04
CA ARG A 52 43.79 23.72 -21.61
C ARG A 52 43.77 23.23 -20.16
N GLU A 53 43.06 23.91 -19.28
CA GLU A 53 42.90 23.50 -17.88
C GLU A 53 42.20 22.16 -17.77
N TYR A 54 41.18 21.92 -18.59
CA TYR A 54 40.50 20.62 -18.67
C TYR A 54 41.42 19.51 -19.18
N GLU A 55 42.19 19.73 -20.22
CA GLU A 55 43.13 18.75 -20.77
C GLU A 55 44.22 18.40 -19.75
N GLU A 56 44.72 19.34 -18.99
CA GLU A 56 45.70 19.13 -17.93
C GLU A 56 45.12 18.35 -16.75
N ARG A 57 43.88 18.64 -16.32
CA ARG A 57 43.15 17.85 -15.31
C ARG A 57 42.92 16.41 -15.76
N CYS A 58 42.59 16.19 -17.03
CA CYS A 58 42.43 14.85 -17.58
C CYS A 58 43.77 14.06 -17.63
N ARG A 59 44.92 14.74 -17.70
CA ARG A 59 46.26 14.09 -17.60
C ARG A 59 46.58 13.67 -16.18
N VAL A 60 46.27 14.53 -15.20
CA VAL A 60 46.59 14.31 -13.78
C VAL A 60 45.68 13.30 -13.14
N SER A 61 44.39 13.28 -13.51
CA SER A 61 43.40 12.40 -12.91
C SER A 61 42.51 11.73 -13.97
N PRO A 62 42.60 10.41 -14.17
CA PRO A 62 41.82 9.69 -15.17
C PRO A 62 40.30 9.79 -14.97
N VAL A 63 39.83 10.07 -13.75
CA VAL A 63 38.40 10.21 -13.43
C VAL A 63 37.75 11.40 -14.16
N HIS A 64 38.51 12.45 -14.49
CA HIS A 64 38.04 13.59 -15.26
C HIS A 64 37.79 13.27 -16.75
N ARG A 65 38.24 12.10 -17.22
CA ARG A 65 37.92 11.61 -18.58
C ARG A 65 36.56 10.92 -18.66
N LEU A 66 35.91 10.64 -17.52
CA LEU A 66 34.62 9.98 -17.50
C LEU A 66 33.52 10.94 -17.94
N PRO A 67 32.66 10.56 -18.89
CA PRO A 67 31.47 11.30 -19.21
C PRO A 67 30.58 11.54 -17.98
N ALA A 68 29.83 12.65 -17.98
CA ALA A 68 28.95 13.03 -16.86
C ALA A 68 27.96 11.91 -16.48
N GLU A 69 27.44 11.18 -17.47
CA GLU A 69 26.49 10.07 -17.28
C GLU A 69 27.12 8.92 -16.47
N LEU A 70 28.40 8.64 -16.71
CA LEU A 70 29.13 7.60 -15.95
C LEU A 70 29.41 8.07 -14.53
N LEU A 71 29.79 9.34 -14.33
CA LEU A 71 29.96 9.91 -13.00
C LEU A 71 28.64 9.89 -12.22
N ILE A 72 27.55 10.31 -12.82
CA ILE A 72 26.19 10.23 -12.21
C ILE A 72 25.85 8.79 -11.87
N SER A 73 26.10 7.83 -12.78
CA SER A 73 25.83 6.41 -12.53
C SER A 73 26.66 5.86 -11.36
N ILE A 74 27.93 6.28 -11.22
CA ILE A 74 28.78 5.93 -10.09
C ILE A 74 28.23 6.53 -8.80
N PHE A 75 27.95 7.84 -8.78
CA PHE A 75 27.45 8.53 -7.60
C PHE A 75 26.07 8.03 -7.16
N SER A 76 25.21 7.58 -8.09
CA SER A 76 23.92 6.98 -7.78
C SER A 76 24.00 5.67 -6.97
N ARG A 77 25.20 5.03 -6.92
CA ARG A 77 25.48 3.86 -6.08
C ARG A 77 25.85 4.21 -4.64
N LEU A 78 26.13 5.48 -4.38
CA LEU A 78 26.37 5.96 -3.02
C LEU A 78 25.02 6.08 -2.28
N THR A 79 24.87 5.30 -1.22
CA THR A 79 23.61 5.24 -0.45
C THR A 79 23.58 6.26 0.70
N ALA A 80 24.76 6.67 1.20
CA ALA A 80 24.83 7.62 2.29
C ALA A 80 24.88 9.07 1.76
N ASN A 81 24.04 9.94 2.34
CA ASN A 81 24.04 11.37 2.00
C ASN A 81 25.38 12.06 2.31
N SER A 82 26.11 11.59 3.33
CA SER A 82 27.45 12.08 3.68
C SER A 82 28.44 11.92 2.54
N ASP A 83 28.37 10.78 1.83
CA ASP A 83 29.29 10.49 0.73
C ASP A 83 28.99 11.37 -0.48
N LEU A 84 27.69 11.59 -0.78
CA LEU A 84 27.27 12.55 -1.79
C LEU A 84 27.69 13.98 -1.45
N GLN A 85 27.62 14.37 -0.16
CA GLN A 85 28.12 15.67 0.30
C GLN A 85 29.62 15.78 0.10
N SER A 86 30.38 14.74 0.39
CA SER A 86 31.82 14.70 0.13
C SER A 86 32.13 14.87 -1.37
N CYS A 87 31.33 14.26 -2.25
CA CYS A 87 31.47 14.45 -3.71
C CYS A 87 31.31 15.91 -4.14
N LEU A 88 30.43 16.68 -3.47
CA LEU A 88 30.25 18.12 -3.76
C LEU A 88 31.52 18.95 -3.48
N LEU A 89 32.40 18.47 -2.61
CA LEU A 89 33.60 19.19 -2.17
C LEU A 89 34.85 18.84 -2.98
N VAL A 90 34.81 17.81 -3.85
CA VAL A 90 35.97 17.34 -4.60
C VAL A 90 36.34 18.30 -5.74
N SER A 91 35.39 18.64 -6.59
CA SER A 91 35.57 19.56 -7.72
C SER A 91 34.23 20.14 -8.19
N ARG A 92 34.30 21.23 -8.98
CA ARG A 92 33.07 21.82 -9.58
C ARG A 92 32.31 20.84 -10.47
N GLU A 93 33.03 19.98 -11.20
CA GLU A 93 32.43 18.97 -12.07
C GLU A 93 31.74 17.87 -11.25
N TRP A 94 32.41 17.36 -10.20
CA TRP A 94 31.78 16.42 -9.29
C TRP A 94 30.55 17.01 -8.59
N ALA A 95 30.64 18.28 -8.18
CA ALA A 95 29.51 18.99 -7.58
C ALA A 95 28.32 19.08 -8.54
N ARG A 96 28.55 19.42 -9.82
CA ARG A 96 27.48 19.47 -10.83
C ARG A 96 26.80 18.11 -11.03
N ASN A 97 27.59 17.04 -11.04
CA ASN A 97 27.10 15.68 -11.30
C ASN A 97 26.51 14.98 -10.06
N SER A 98 26.79 15.46 -8.84
CA SER A 98 26.29 14.87 -7.58
C SER A 98 25.19 15.66 -6.89
N VAL A 99 25.12 16.99 -7.11
CA VAL A 99 24.12 17.87 -6.45
C VAL A 99 22.69 17.42 -6.74
N GLY A 100 22.40 17.04 -7.99
CA GLY A 100 21.08 16.56 -8.39
C GLY A 100 20.65 15.31 -7.64
N LEU A 101 21.57 14.38 -7.36
CA LEU A 101 21.30 13.17 -6.58
C LEU A 101 21.00 13.49 -5.14
N LEU A 102 21.78 14.38 -4.51
CA LEU A 102 21.57 14.80 -3.12
C LEU A 102 20.26 15.56 -2.93
N TRP A 103 19.95 16.47 -3.85
CA TRP A 103 18.77 17.34 -3.77
C TRP A 103 17.51 16.73 -4.40
N HIS A 104 17.60 15.60 -5.07
CA HIS A 104 16.44 14.89 -5.62
C HIS A 104 15.39 14.57 -4.54
N ARG A 105 15.85 14.11 -3.37
CA ARG A 105 15.05 13.80 -2.20
C ARG A 105 15.75 14.35 -0.95
N PRO A 106 15.63 15.64 -0.65
CA PRO A 106 16.29 16.22 0.52
C PRO A 106 15.77 15.55 1.80
N ALA A 107 16.70 15.23 2.71
CA ALA A 107 16.37 14.59 3.98
C ALA A 107 15.64 15.59 4.89
N MET A 108 14.36 15.29 5.21
CA MET A 108 13.50 16.11 6.09
C MET A 108 13.29 15.43 7.44
N SER A 109 14.36 14.87 8.03
CA SER A 109 14.28 14.10 9.27
C SER A 109 14.33 14.93 10.56
N LYS A 110 14.84 16.15 10.48
CA LYS A 110 14.95 17.09 11.60
C LYS A 110 14.50 18.49 11.16
N TRP A 111 14.05 19.29 12.13
CA TRP A 111 13.61 20.66 11.86
C TRP A 111 14.70 21.53 11.21
N ASP A 112 15.93 21.40 11.71
CA ASP A 112 17.08 22.14 11.16
C ASP A 112 17.33 21.80 9.67
N CYS A 113 17.06 20.56 9.28
CA CYS A 113 17.19 20.15 7.87
C CYS A 113 16.19 20.91 6.98
N ILE A 114 14.93 21.03 7.41
CA ILE A 114 13.91 21.82 6.69
C ILE A 114 14.34 23.28 6.60
N HIS A 115 14.75 23.86 7.73
CA HIS A 115 15.19 25.23 7.78
C HIS A 115 16.35 25.48 6.81
N ASN A 116 17.38 24.64 6.84
CA ASN A 116 18.56 24.76 5.98
C ASN A 116 18.19 24.60 4.49
N VAL A 117 17.28 23.69 4.15
CA VAL A 117 16.80 23.51 2.77
C VAL A 117 16.05 24.76 2.30
N VAL A 118 15.13 25.31 3.12
CA VAL A 118 14.39 26.55 2.79
C VAL A 118 15.35 27.73 2.63
N GLN A 119 16.32 27.87 3.53
CA GLN A 119 17.34 28.92 3.44
C GLN A 119 18.17 28.79 2.17
N SER A 120 18.60 27.60 1.82
CA SER A 120 19.36 27.34 0.58
C SER A 120 18.57 27.66 -0.68
N ILE A 121 17.26 27.36 -0.70
CA ILE A 121 16.37 27.69 -1.80
C ILE A 121 16.20 29.20 -1.94
N ARG A 122 16.07 29.94 -0.84
CA ARG A 122 15.82 31.40 -0.82
C ARG A 122 17.06 32.24 -0.98
N LYS A 123 18.25 31.68 -0.81
CA LYS A 123 19.50 32.43 -0.93
C LYS A 123 19.61 33.10 -2.31
N ALA A 124 19.88 34.38 -2.36
CA ALA A 124 19.97 35.17 -3.60
C ALA A 124 21.21 34.78 -4.43
N ASP A 125 22.37 34.68 -3.74
CA ASP A 125 23.64 34.30 -4.35
C ASP A 125 23.88 32.80 -4.15
N LYS A 126 23.40 31.98 -5.08
CA LYS A 126 23.53 30.52 -5.08
C LYS A 126 24.07 30.02 -6.40
N PHE A 127 25.02 29.07 -6.33
CA PHE A 127 25.62 28.48 -7.53
C PHE A 127 24.67 27.54 -8.28
N PHE A 128 23.77 26.83 -7.53
CA PHE A 128 22.80 25.93 -8.12
C PHE A 128 21.38 26.43 -7.88
N THR A 129 20.49 26.18 -8.83
CA THR A 129 19.02 26.39 -8.69
C THR A 129 18.41 25.25 -7.89
N TYR A 130 18.68 25.21 -6.57
CA TYR A 130 18.29 24.09 -5.69
C TYR A 130 16.81 23.75 -5.76
N GLN A 131 15.93 24.75 -5.92
CA GLN A 131 14.48 24.55 -6.05
C GLN A 131 14.11 23.67 -7.24
N ASP A 132 14.90 23.68 -8.34
CA ASP A 132 14.62 22.88 -9.53
C ASP A 132 15.11 21.42 -9.42
N LEU A 133 15.97 21.15 -8.45
CA LEU A 133 16.52 19.82 -8.19
C LEU A 133 15.60 18.96 -7.33
N VAL A 134 14.71 19.59 -6.54
CA VAL A 134 13.79 18.86 -5.65
C VAL A 134 12.71 18.17 -6.47
N LYS A 135 12.75 16.84 -6.50
CA LYS A 135 11.78 15.98 -7.19
C LYS A 135 10.85 15.24 -6.24
N ARG A 136 11.34 14.90 -5.06
CA ARG A 136 10.60 14.17 -4.04
C ARG A 136 10.65 14.93 -2.72
N LEU A 137 9.49 15.29 -2.20
CA LEU A 137 9.37 15.98 -0.92
C LEU A 137 8.54 15.13 0.03
N ASN A 138 9.17 14.70 1.13
CA ASN A 138 8.50 13.93 2.18
C ASN A 138 8.69 14.62 3.53
N MET A 139 7.59 15.04 4.15
CA MET A 139 7.59 15.72 5.45
C MET A 139 6.92 14.89 6.55
N SER A 140 6.54 13.64 6.28
CA SER A 140 5.80 12.79 7.22
C SER A 140 6.52 12.54 8.54
N THR A 141 7.86 12.48 8.53
CA THR A 141 8.68 12.29 9.75
C THR A 141 8.56 13.44 10.75
N LEU A 142 8.20 14.63 10.28
CA LEU A 142 8.04 15.85 11.08
C LEU A 142 6.60 16.37 11.05
N ALA A 143 5.63 15.49 10.83
CA ALA A 143 4.23 15.83 10.62
C ALA A 143 3.65 16.79 11.67
N ASN A 144 3.98 16.58 12.95
CA ASN A 144 3.48 17.42 14.05
C ASN A 144 4.07 18.85 14.07
N SER A 145 5.21 19.06 13.41
CA SER A 145 5.95 20.33 13.41
C SER A 145 5.71 21.15 12.13
N VAL A 146 5.28 20.47 11.05
CA VAL A 146 5.04 21.11 9.75
C VAL A 146 3.73 21.90 9.79
N SER A 147 3.78 23.16 9.36
CA SER A 147 2.64 24.07 9.26
C SER A 147 2.64 24.77 7.91
N ASP A 148 1.58 25.54 7.62
CA ASP A 148 1.49 26.31 6.37
C ASP A 148 2.71 27.22 6.14
N GLY A 149 3.21 27.88 7.20
CA GLY A 149 4.41 28.70 7.11
C GLY A 149 5.67 27.94 6.66
N THR A 150 5.78 26.66 7.06
CA THR A 150 6.89 25.78 6.62
C THR A 150 6.78 25.48 5.14
N LEU A 151 5.58 25.12 4.68
CA LEU A 151 5.36 24.66 3.32
C LEU A 151 5.44 25.81 2.30
N VAL A 152 5.05 27.03 2.69
CA VAL A 152 5.22 28.24 1.87
C VAL A 152 6.69 28.43 1.44
N GLY A 153 7.65 28.03 2.28
CA GLY A 153 9.07 28.04 1.92
C GLY A 153 9.44 27.15 0.73
N MET A 154 8.62 26.16 0.42
CA MET A 154 8.84 25.18 -0.65
C MET A 154 8.06 25.50 -1.94
N THR A 155 7.25 26.58 -1.97
CA THR A 155 6.43 26.91 -3.15
C THR A 155 7.24 27.30 -4.38
N GLU A 156 8.52 27.63 -4.21
CA GLU A 156 9.47 27.84 -5.31
C GLU A 156 9.89 26.53 -6.00
N CYS A 157 9.72 25.39 -5.34
CA CYS A 157 9.99 24.06 -5.93
C CYS A 157 8.90 23.69 -6.92
N LYS A 158 9.10 23.95 -8.20
CA LYS A 158 8.09 23.74 -9.27
C LYS A 158 8.26 22.44 -10.05
N ARG A 159 9.21 21.59 -9.64
CA ARG A 159 9.53 20.33 -10.34
C ARG A 159 9.33 19.10 -9.46
N ILE A 160 8.49 19.22 -8.42
CA ILE A 160 8.14 18.10 -7.53
C ILE A 160 7.33 17.09 -8.33
N GLU A 161 7.80 15.84 -8.32
CA GLU A 161 7.14 14.68 -8.92
C GLU A 161 6.37 13.87 -7.87
N ARG A 162 6.85 13.85 -6.63
CA ARG A 162 6.21 13.13 -5.53
C ARG A 162 6.19 13.99 -4.26
N LEU A 163 4.98 14.16 -3.72
CA LEU A 163 4.74 14.96 -2.51
C LEU A 163 4.05 14.09 -1.46
N THR A 164 4.71 13.89 -0.31
CA THR A 164 4.21 13.12 0.83
C THR A 164 4.11 14.02 2.05
N LEU A 165 2.88 14.21 2.55
CA LEU A 165 2.54 15.08 3.67
C LEU A 165 1.71 14.32 4.73
N THR A 166 1.90 13.01 4.82
CA THR A 166 1.15 12.13 5.72
C THR A 166 1.13 12.66 7.14
N ASN A 167 -0.07 12.78 7.72
CA ASN A 167 -0.35 13.24 9.08
C ASN A 167 0.13 14.68 9.41
N CYS A 168 0.43 15.51 8.42
CA CYS A 168 0.75 16.92 8.63
C CYS A 168 -0.53 17.73 8.92
N THR A 169 -1.20 17.47 10.03
CA THR A 169 -2.57 17.94 10.36
C THR A 169 -2.72 19.47 10.47
N LYS A 170 -1.61 20.20 10.60
CA LYS A 170 -1.61 21.67 10.66
C LYS A 170 -1.60 22.34 9.28
N LEU A 171 -1.52 21.54 8.20
CA LEU A 171 -1.57 22.07 6.84
C LEU A 171 -3.01 22.30 6.40
N THR A 172 -3.18 23.39 5.66
CA THR A 172 -4.46 23.77 5.07
C THR A 172 -4.33 24.03 3.58
N ASP A 173 -5.44 24.41 2.92
CA ASP A 173 -5.41 24.81 1.51
C ASP A 173 -4.49 26.00 1.25
N LEU A 174 -4.23 26.86 2.25
CA LEU A 174 -3.42 28.08 2.10
C LEU A 174 -2.00 27.80 1.60
N SER A 175 -1.39 26.73 2.05
CA SER A 175 -0.03 26.35 1.64
C SER A 175 0.02 25.31 0.54
N LEU A 176 -0.93 24.36 0.55
CA LEU A 176 -0.96 23.29 -0.45
C LEU A 176 -1.36 23.81 -1.83
N GLN A 177 -2.36 24.64 -1.92
CA GLN A 177 -2.87 25.13 -3.20
C GLN A 177 -1.77 25.84 -4.04
N PRO A 178 -0.98 26.79 -3.50
CA PRO A 178 0.12 27.40 -4.25
C PRO A 178 1.21 26.40 -4.65
N LEU A 179 1.54 25.46 -3.77
CA LEU A 179 2.54 24.42 -4.05
C LEU A 179 2.10 23.52 -5.21
N VAL A 180 0.86 23.06 -5.18
CA VAL A 180 0.30 22.17 -6.21
C VAL A 180 0.13 22.91 -7.54
N HIS A 181 -0.38 24.15 -7.52
CA HIS A 181 -0.52 24.99 -8.70
C HIS A 181 0.79 25.13 -9.49
N GLY A 182 1.93 25.22 -8.78
CA GLY A 182 3.25 25.34 -9.38
C GLY A 182 3.80 24.02 -9.95
N ASN A 183 3.26 22.85 -9.57
CA ASN A 183 3.88 21.55 -9.82
C ASN A 183 3.15 20.70 -10.86
N ARG A 184 3.21 21.09 -12.15
CA ARG A 184 2.63 20.35 -13.27
C ARG A 184 3.24 18.97 -13.50
N SER A 185 4.41 18.70 -12.94
CA SER A 185 5.14 17.43 -13.04
C SER A 185 4.71 16.40 -11.99
N LEU A 186 3.75 16.73 -11.12
CA LEU A 186 3.34 15.87 -10.02
C LEU A 186 2.78 14.53 -10.51
N LEU A 187 3.42 13.44 -10.08
CA LEU A 187 3.04 12.07 -10.40
C LEU A 187 2.32 11.38 -9.23
N ALA A 188 2.68 11.72 -8.01
CA ALA A 188 2.08 11.14 -6.82
C ALA A 188 1.90 12.18 -5.70
N LEU A 189 0.71 12.18 -5.11
CA LEU A 189 0.32 13.05 -4.01
C LEU A 189 -0.22 12.20 -2.87
N ASP A 190 0.39 12.32 -1.69
CA ASP A 190 -0.09 11.73 -0.45
C ASP A 190 -0.35 12.82 0.59
N VAL A 191 -1.61 13.01 0.92
CA VAL A 191 -2.11 13.98 1.89
C VAL A 191 -2.91 13.29 3.01
N THR A 192 -2.53 12.04 3.33
CA THR A 192 -3.18 11.26 4.39
C THR A 192 -3.28 12.03 5.69
N GLY A 193 -4.47 12.05 6.28
CA GLY A 193 -4.74 12.62 7.60
C GLY A 193 -4.79 14.16 7.65
N LEU A 194 -4.88 14.85 6.51
CA LEU A 194 -5.04 16.29 6.47
C LEU A 194 -6.51 16.68 6.64
N ASP A 195 -6.97 16.75 7.88
CA ASP A 195 -8.39 17.02 8.23
C ASP A 195 -8.88 18.41 7.78
N GLN A 196 -7.98 19.37 7.55
CA GLN A 196 -8.33 20.72 7.15
C GLN A 196 -8.37 20.94 5.64
N LEU A 197 -7.90 19.93 4.87
CA LEU A 197 -7.88 20.00 3.41
C LEU A 197 -9.30 19.95 2.85
N THR A 198 -9.61 20.86 1.91
CA THR A 198 -10.92 20.93 1.25
C THR A 198 -10.83 20.64 -0.25
N ASP A 199 -11.97 20.62 -0.92
CA ASP A 199 -12.06 20.47 -2.37
C ASP A 199 -11.23 21.50 -3.14
N ARG A 200 -10.98 22.67 -2.55
CA ARG A 200 -10.25 23.76 -3.19
C ARG A 200 -8.86 23.34 -3.67
N THR A 201 -8.09 22.63 -2.83
CA THR A 201 -6.78 22.12 -3.24
C THR A 201 -6.91 21.01 -4.28
N MET A 202 -7.88 20.09 -4.11
CA MET A 202 -8.05 18.98 -5.07
C MET A 202 -8.53 19.47 -6.44
N LEU A 203 -9.34 20.51 -6.53
CA LEU A 203 -9.69 21.16 -7.80
C LEU A 203 -8.44 21.75 -8.46
N THR A 204 -7.53 22.38 -7.68
CA THR A 204 -6.25 22.85 -8.21
C THR A 204 -5.38 21.68 -8.71
N VAL A 205 -5.39 20.52 -8.02
CA VAL A 205 -4.73 19.28 -8.52
C VAL A 205 -5.32 18.87 -9.85
N ALA A 206 -6.65 18.85 -9.97
CA ALA A 206 -7.35 18.47 -11.20
C ALA A 206 -6.98 19.38 -12.39
N ASP A 207 -6.82 20.68 -12.14
CA ASP A 207 -6.53 21.66 -13.21
C ASP A 207 -5.06 21.66 -13.64
N HIS A 208 -4.13 21.40 -12.72
CA HIS A 208 -2.70 21.61 -12.99
C HIS A 208 -1.88 20.32 -13.03
N CYS A 209 -2.25 19.27 -12.30
CA CYS A 209 -1.45 18.06 -12.15
C CYS A 209 -1.92 16.92 -13.08
N LEU A 210 -2.04 17.19 -14.37
CA LEU A 210 -2.62 16.25 -15.37
C LEU A 210 -1.84 14.93 -15.52
N ARG A 211 -0.60 14.88 -15.05
CA ARG A 211 0.26 13.68 -15.08
C ARG A 211 0.12 12.78 -13.85
N LEU A 212 -0.79 13.13 -12.94
CA LEU A 212 -0.97 12.42 -11.67
C LEU A 212 -1.31 10.94 -11.92
N GLN A 213 -0.56 10.04 -11.26
CA GLN A 213 -0.73 8.60 -11.34
C GLN A 213 -1.18 7.98 -10.00
N GLY A 214 -0.80 8.60 -8.89
CA GLY A 214 -1.16 8.15 -7.55
C GLY A 214 -1.73 9.27 -6.70
N LEU A 215 -2.89 9.01 -6.06
CA LEU A 215 -3.51 9.94 -5.13
C LEU A 215 -3.92 9.19 -3.86
N ASN A 216 -3.43 9.66 -2.73
CA ASN A 216 -3.82 9.18 -1.41
C ASN A 216 -4.37 10.35 -0.59
N VAL A 217 -5.67 10.31 -0.32
CA VAL A 217 -6.40 11.30 0.50
C VAL A 217 -7.02 10.65 1.75
N THR A 218 -6.45 9.53 2.19
CA THR A 218 -6.93 8.80 3.36
C THR A 218 -7.17 9.74 4.54
N GLY A 219 -8.38 9.71 5.12
CA GLY A 219 -8.75 10.50 6.29
C GLY A 219 -9.01 11.98 6.02
N CYS A 220 -9.04 12.44 4.78
CA CYS A 220 -9.40 13.83 4.44
C CYS A 220 -10.93 14.00 4.50
N LYS A 221 -11.46 14.35 5.68
CA LYS A 221 -12.91 14.31 5.98
C LYS A 221 -13.75 15.38 5.28
N LYS A 222 -13.12 16.45 4.76
CA LYS A 222 -13.81 17.57 4.11
C LYS A 222 -13.87 17.46 2.58
N LEU A 223 -13.23 16.44 2.00
CA LEU A 223 -13.28 16.21 0.56
C LEU A 223 -14.62 15.60 0.16
N THR A 224 -15.20 16.14 -0.91
CA THR A 224 -16.49 15.69 -1.46
C THR A 224 -16.32 15.07 -2.85
N ASP A 225 -17.42 14.52 -3.38
CA ASP A 225 -17.46 13.96 -4.73
C ASP A 225 -17.05 14.95 -5.81
N VAL A 226 -17.26 16.26 -5.60
CA VAL A 226 -16.97 17.33 -6.57
C VAL A 226 -15.50 17.32 -6.96
N SER A 227 -14.62 17.30 -5.97
CA SER A 227 -13.17 17.37 -6.21
C SER A 227 -12.60 16.06 -6.75
N ILE A 228 -13.06 14.92 -6.25
CA ILE A 228 -12.59 13.61 -6.73
C ILE A 228 -13.05 13.36 -8.17
N ALA A 229 -14.29 13.74 -8.51
CA ALA A 229 -14.78 13.66 -9.87
C ALA A 229 -13.97 14.56 -10.83
N ALA A 230 -13.60 15.77 -10.41
CA ALA A 230 -12.75 16.65 -11.20
C ALA A 230 -11.36 16.03 -11.45
N VAL A 231 -10.73 15.47 -10.41
CA VAL A 231 -9.45 14.77 -10.54
C VAL A 231 -9.56 13.56 -11.48
N ALA A 232 -10.60 12.75 -11.36
CA ALA A 232 -10.81 11.58 -12.24
C ALA A 232 -11.01 12.00 -13.72
N LYS A 233 -11.74 13.08 -13.97
CA LYS A 233 -11.98 13.61 -15.33
C LYS A 233 -10.71 14.14 -16.00
N ASN A 234 -9.86 14.86 -15.26
CA ASN A 234 -8.73 15.57 -15.81
C ASN A 234 -7.42 14.75 -15.78
N CYS A 235 -7.20 13.97 -14.71
CA CYS A 235 -5.97 13.18 -14.53
C CYS A 235 -6.11 11.79 -15.18
N ARG A 236 -5.92 11.69 -16.49
CA ARG A 236 -6.12 10.45 -17.28
C ARG A 236 -5.13 9.32 -17.01
N HIS A 237 -4.09 9.57 -16.24
CA HIS A 237 -3.02 8.62 -15.95
C HIS A 237 -3.12 7.96 -14.58
N LEU A 238 -4.25 8.08 -13.90
CA LEU A 238 -4.47 7.52 -12.56
C LEU A 238 -4.32 5.98 -12.58
N LYS A 239 -3.47 5.50 -11.67
CA LYS A 239 -3.16 4.08 -11.47
C LYS A 239 -3.47 3.60 -10.07
N ARG A 240 -3.32 4.48 -9.06
CA ARG A 240 -3.51 4.15 -7.65
C ARG A 240 -4.31 5.23 -6.94
N LEU A 241 -5.36 4.82 -6.27
CA LEU A 241 -6.24 5.70 -5.51
C LEU A 241 -6.46 5.13 -4.11
N LYS A 242 -6.33 5.97 -3.07
CA LYS A 242 -6.68 5.62 -1.70
C LYS A 242 -7.61 6.70 -1.13
N PHE A 243 -8.83 6.31 -0.79
CA PHE A 243 -9.89 7.18 -0.28
C PHE A 243 -10.39 6.76 1.10
N ASN A 244 -9.55 6.05 1.86
CA ASN A 244 -9.92 5.44 3.14
C ASN A 244 -10.49 6.48 4.11
N ASN A 245 -11.64 6.19 4.72
CA ASN A 245 -12.31 7.06 5.68
C ASN A 245 -12.61 8.49 5.17
N CYS A 246 -12.79 8.69 3.88
CA CYS A 246 -13.30 9.94 3.29
C CYS A 246 -14.83 9.92 3.34
N LEU A 247 -15.40 10.26 4.49
CA LEU A 247 -16.81 9.99 4.82
C LEU A 247 -17.85 10.76 4.00
N GLN A 248 -17.44 11.80 3.25
CA GLN A 248 -18.34 12.57 2.38
C GLN A 248 -18.35 12.06 0.94
N LEU A 249 -17.52 11.05 0.61
CA LEU A 249 -17.55 10.44 -0.70
C LEU A 249 -18.71 9.44 -0.81
N THR A 250 -19.34 9.46 -1.97
CA THR A 250 -20.46 8.59 -2.33
C THR A 250 -20.19 7.86 -3.65
N ASP A 251 -21.18 7.13 -4.14
CA ASP A 251 -21.15 6.47 -5.44
C ASP A 251 -20.80 7.42 -6.59
N ALA A 252 -21.20 8.70 -6.51
CA ALA A 252 -21.00 9.66 -7.59
C ALA A 252 -19.50 9.85 -7.96
N SER A 253 -18.62 9.93 -6.96
CA SER A 253 -17.17 10.02 -7.21
C SER A 253 -16.63 8.73 -7.81
N ILE A 254 -17.04 7.57 -7.31
CA ILE A 254 -16.53 6.26 -7.74
C ILE A 254 -17.02 5.91 -9.16
N LEU A 255 -18.27 6.24 -9.50
CA LEU A 255 -18.79 6.12 -10.86
C LEU A 255 -17.94 6.97 -11.82
N THR A 256 -17.64 8.22 -11.45
CA THR A 256 -16.79 9.07 -12.29
C THR A 256 -15.37 8.52 -12.43
N VAL A 257 -14.80 7.93 -11.36
CA VAL A 257 -13.50 7.23 -11.42
C VAL A 257 -13.59 6.03 -12.38
N ALA A 258 -14.65 5.24 -12.31
CA ALA A 258 -14.86 4.09 -13.20
C ALA A 258 -14.89 4.51 -14.68
N ASP A 259 -15.57 5.61 -14.98
CA ASP A 259 -15.72 6.11 -16.37
C ASP A 259 -14.44 6.68 -16.98
N HIS A 260 -13.59 7.28 -16.14
CA HIS A 260 -12.45 8.06 -16.64
C HIS A 260 -11.07 7.44 -16.35
N SER A 261 -10.97 6.49 -15.42
CA SER A 261 -9.69 5.91 -14.95
C SER A 261 -9.52 4.45 -15.37
N THR A 262 -9.63 4.14 -16.66
CA THR A 262 -9.59 2.77 -17.22
C THR A 262 -8.25 2.04 -16.96
N HIS A 263 -7.17 2.77 -16.71
CA HIS A 263 -5.84 2.24 -16.40
C HIS A 263 -5.59 2.01 -14.92
N LEU A 264 -6.63 2.09 -14.09
CA LEU A 264 -6.54 1.91 -12.65
C LEU A 264 -6.03 0.50 -12.32
N LEU A 265 -5.01 0.43 -11.44
CA LEU A 265 -4.39 -0.80 -10.97
C LEU A 265 -4.80 -1.14 -9.54
N GLU A 266 -4.93 -0.13 -8.71
CA GLU A 266 -5.19 -0.27 -7.27
C GLU A 266 -6.17 0.79 -6.80
N ILE A 267 -7.20 0.38 -6.07
CA ILE A 267 -8.10 1.30 -5.39
C ILE A 267 -8.44 0.78 -3.99
N ASP A 268 -8.33 1.66 -3.01
CA ASP A 268 -8.63 1.39 -1.62
C ASP A 268 -9.72 2.34 -1.13
N LEU A 269 -10.86 1.77 -0.81
CA LEU A 269 -12.11 2.43 -0.43
C LEU A 269 -12.52 2.10 1.02
N TYR A 270 -11.55 1.73 1.86
CA TYR A 270 -11.80 1.35 3.25
C TYR A 270 -12.66 2.38 3.98
N GLY A 271 -13.73 1.91 4.62
CA GLY A 271 -14.56 2.73 5.51
C GLY A 271 -15.48 3.75 4.82
N LEU A 272 -15.70 3.65 3.50
CA LEU A 272 -16.69 4.44 2.79
C LEU A 272 -18.09 3.89 3.04
N GLN A 273 -18.76 4.39 4.09
CA GLN A 273 -20.06 3.88 4.53
C GLN A 273 -21.23 4.25 3.60
N ASN A 274 -21.06 5.28 2.76
CA ASN A 274 -22.05 5.73 1.80
C ASN A 274 -21.90 5.07 0.42
N LEU A 275 -20.99 4.11 0.29
CA LEU A 275 -20.72 3.42 -0.98
C LEU A 275 -21.64 2.22 -1.12
N GLU A 276 -22.30 2.10 -2.26
CA GLU A 276 -23.25 1.05 -2.58
C GLU A 276 -22.76 0.14 -3.73
N SER A 277 -23.45 -0.97 -3.92
CA SER A 277 -23.08 -2.00 -4.90
C SER A 277 -22.96 -1.51 -6.35
N PRO A 278 -23.80 -0.59 -6.87
CA PRO A 278 -23.72 -0.13 -8.26
C PRO A 278 -22.37 0.52 -8.62
N ALA A 279 -21.76 1.28 -7.70
CA ALA A 279 -20.46 1.89 -7.94
C ALA A 279 -19.36 0.84 -8.11
N ILE A 280 -19.41 -0.26 -7.35
CA ILE A 280 -18.45 -1.36 -7.45
C ILE A 280 -18.65 -2.14 -8.74
N THR A 281 -19.90 -2.39 -9.13
CA THR A 281 -20.23 -3.02 -10.43
C THR A 281 -19.66 -2.20 -11.58
N ALA A 282 -19.83 -0.87 -11.58
CA ALA A 282 -19.28 0.04 -12.59
C ALA A 282 -17.74 -0.01 -12.60
N LEU A 283 -17.10 0.05 -11.42
CA LEU A 283 -15.65 0.01 -11.28
C LEU A 283 -15.05 -1.28 -11.87
N LEU A 284 -15.61 -2.45 -11.50
CA LEU A 284 -15.20 -3.73 -12.04
C LEU A 284 -15.46 -3.84 -13.54
N THR A 285 -16.53 -3.21 -14.03
CA THR A 285 -16.90 -3.22 -15.44
C THR A 285 -15.91 -2.43 -16.30
N SER A 286 -15.47 -1.26 -15.84
CA SER A 286 -14.65 -0.32 -16.61
C SER A 286 -13.14 -0.53 -16.39
N CYS A 287 -12.71 -0.84 -15.17
CA CYS A 287 -11.29 -0.93 -14.80
C CYS A 287 -10.74 -2.37 -14.96
N THR A 288 -10.61 -2.85 -16.19
CA THR A 288 -10.20 -4.25 -16.49
C THR A 288 -8.77 -4.59 -16.08
N HIS A 289 -7.93 -3.60 -15.83
CA HIS A 289 -6.54 -3.75 -15.37
C HIS A 289 -6.38 -3.79 -13.84
N LEU A 290 -7.49 -3.69 -13.10
CA LEU A 290 -7.48 -3.61 -11.64
C LEU A 290 -6.86 -4.86 -11.04
N ARG A 291 -5.85 -4.67 -10.20
CA ARG A 291 -5.09 -5.73 -9.51
C ARG A 291 -5.45 -5.85 -8.04
N GLU A 292 -5.82 -4.74 -7.44
CA GLU A 292 -6.15 -4.64 -6.03
C GLU A 292 -7.40 -3.79 -5.83
N LEU A 293 -8.39 -4.37 -5.14
CA LEU A 293 -9.62 -3.73 -4.73
C LEU A 293 -9.83 -3.97 -3.24
N ARG A 294 -9.87 -2.90 -2.45
CA ARG A 294 -10.16 -2.95 -1.02
C ARG A 294 -11.46 -2.22 -0.72
N LEU A 295 -12.41 -2.93 -0.10
CA LEU A 295 -13.74 -2.49 0.26
C LEU A 295 -14.04 -2.73 1.76
N ALA A 296 -12.98 -2.87 2.56
CA ALA A 296 -13.16 -3.18 3.97
C ALA A 296 -14.00 -2.11 4.68
N HIS A 297 -14.91 -2.55 5.52
CA HIS A 297 -15.86 -1.69 6.24
C HIS A 297 -16.84 -0.86 5.37
N CYS A 298 -17.11 -1.31 4.13
CA CYS A 298 -18.17 -0.77 3.29
C CYS A 298 -19.45 -1.59 3.53
N SER A 299 -20.22 -1.23 4.57
CA SER A 299 -21.32 -2.05 5.11
C SER A 299 -22.50 -2.25 4.17
N ARG A 300 -22.69 -1.37 3.17
CA ARG A 300 -23.81 -1.43 2.20
C ARG A 300 -23.49 -2.26 0.95
N ILE A 301 -22.27 -2.79 0.84
CA ILE A 301 -21.89 -3.66 -0.27
C ILE A 301 -22.46 -5.06 -0.05
N ASN A 302 -23.28 -5.52 -0.99
CA ASN A 302 -23.92 -6.83 -0.98
C ASN A 302 -23.58 -7.65 -2.23
N ASP A 303 -24.23 -8.79 -2.39
CA ASP A 303 -24.01 -9.71 -3.50
C ASP A 303 -24.21 -9.07 -4.88
N SER A 304 -25.11 -8.06 -5.01
CA SER A 304 -25.43 -7.44 -6.29
C SER A 304 -24.21 -6.76 -6.93
N ALA A 305 -23.25 -6.26 -6.13
CA ALA A 305 -22.00 -5.68 -6.61
C ALA A 305 -21.26 -6.60 -7.59
N PHE A 306 -21.41 -7.90 -7.44
CA PHE A 306 -20.76 -8.93 -8.25
C PHE A 306 -21.73 -9.67 -9.18
N LEU A 307 -22.98 -9.86 -8.78
CA LEU A 307 -23.99 -10.56 -9.57
C LEU A 307 -24.45 -9.73 -10.78
N ASP A 308 -24.59 -8.42 -10.60
CA ASP A 308 -25.14 -7.51 -11.63
C ASP A 308 -24.09 -7.06 -12.64
N ILE A 309 -22.88 -7.63 -12.62
CA ILE A 309 -21.86 -7.35 -13.65
C ILE A 309 -22.39 -7.78 -15.01
N PRO A 310 -22.48 -6.87 -16.00
CA PRO A 310 -23.04 -7.16 -17.31
C PRO A 310 -22.29 -8.30 -17.99
N HIS A 311 -23.02 -9.26 -18.55
CA HIS A 311 -22.45 -10.32 -19.34
C HIS A 311 -22.05 -9.76 -20.71
N ALA A 312 -20.83 -10.04 -21.15
CA ALA A 312 -20.46 -9.78 -22.53
C ALA A 312 -21.25 -10.73 -23.46
N PRO A 313 -21.66 -10.32 -24.66
CA PRO A 313 -22.55 -11.10 -25.53
C PRO A 313 -22.05 -12.51 -25.89
N SER A 314 -20.74 -12.76 -25.79
CA SER A 314 -20.13 -13.99 -26.22
C SER A 314 -19.47 -14.83 -25.11
N HIS A 315 -19.10 -14.23 -23.96
CA HIS A 315 -18.39 -14.92 -22.88
C HIS A 315 -18.63 -14.29 -21.51
N GLN A 316 -18.55 -15.10 -20.43
CA GLN A 316 -18.53 -14.59 -19.07
C GLN A 316 -17.33 -13.65 -18.87
N ARG A 317 -17.59 -12.44 -18.36
CA ARG A 317 -16.51 -11.48 -18.08
C ARG A 317 -15.59 -11.99 -17.00
N ILE A 318 -14.29 -12.06 -17.29
CA ILE A 318 -13.26 -12.57 -16.37
C ILE A 318 -12.28 -11.44 -16.07
N PHE A 319 -12.05 -11.19 -14.78
CA PHE A 319 -11.08 -10.20 -14.29
C PHE A 319 -9.72 -10.87 -14.05
N GLU A 320 -9.01 -11.12 -15.12
CA GLU A 320 -7.72 -11.83 -15.06
C GLU A 320 -6.62 -11.07 -14.31
N ALA A 321 -6.73 -9.76 -14.20
CA ALA A 321 -5.74 -8.92 -13.54
C ALA A 321 -5.87 -8.94 -12.01
N LEU A 322 -7.08 -9.15 -11.46
CA LEU A 322 -7.35 -9.02 -10.02
C LEU A 322 -6.60 -10.09 -9.21
N ARG A 323 -5.87 -9.63 -8.19
CA ARG A 323 -5.02 -10.45 -7.30
C ARG A 323 -5.40 -10.34 -5.85
N ILE A 324 -5.82 -9.15 -5.43
CA ILE A 324 -6.13 -8.83 -4.05
C ILE A 324 -7.55 -8.28 -4.00
N LEU A 325 -8.39 -8.91 -3.18
CA LEU A 325 -9.75 -8.46 -2.90
C LEU A 325 -9.96 -8.50 -1.39
N ASP A 326 -10.25 -7.34 -0.81
CA ASP A 326 -10.57 -7.19 0.59
C ASP A 326 -12.01 -6.73 0.77
N LEU A 327 -12.81 -7.56 1.41
CA LEU A 327 -14.23 -7.37 1.70
C LEU A 327 -14.50 -7.47 3.21
N THR A 328 -13.49 -7.17 4.03
CA THR A 328 -13.63 -7.22 5.49
C THR A 328 -14.85 -6.41 5.94
N ASP A 329 -15.67 -7.00 6.79
CA ASP A 329 -16.84 -6.36 7.41
C ASP A 329 -17.91 -5.85 6.41
N CYS A 330 -17.97 -6.43 5.21
CA CYS A 330 -19.09 -6.27 4.28
C CYS A 330 -20.22 -7.22 4.72
N ASN A 331 -21.04 -6.76 5.66
CA ASN A 331 -21.99 -7.62 6.38
C ASN A 331 -23.15 -8.14 5.53
N GLU A 332 -23.47 -7.46 4.43
CA GLU A 332 -24.53 -7.85 3.49
C GLU A 332 -24.04 -8.81 2.40
N LEU A 333 -22.73 -9.10 2.35
CA LEU A 333 -22.16 -10.06 1.41
C LEU A 333 -22.44 -11.50 1.87
N GLY A 334 -22.97 -12.31 0.96
CA GLY A 334 -23.28 -13.71 1.18
C GLY A 334 -22.51 -14.66 0.27
N ASP A 335 -22.88 -15.94 0.35
CA ASP A 335 -22.26 -17.01 -0.42
C ASP A 335 -22.36 -16.80 -1.94
N ARG A 336 -23.50 -16.26 -2.41
CA ARG A 336 -23.76 -16.07 -3.86
C ARG A 336 -22.81 -15.04 -4.46
N GLY A 337 -22.53 -13.95 -3.75
CA GLY A 337 -21.55 -12.96 -4.15
C GLY A 337 -20.15 -13.55 -4.24
N VAL A 338 -19.73 -14.33 -3.23
CA VAL A 338 -18.43 -15.01 -3.25
C VAL A 338 -18.35 -16.05 -4.38
N GLU A 339 -19.37 -16.85 -4.62
CA GLU A 339 -19.41 -17.78 -5.75
C GLU A 339 -19.17 -17.06 -7.08
N LYS A 340 -19.81 -15.91 -7.27
CA LYS A 340 -19.64 -15.11 -8.49
C LYS A 340 -18.24 -14.51 -8.60
N ILE A 341 -17.68 -13.97 -7.50
CA ILE A 341 -16.29 -13.49 -7.42
C ILE A 341 -15.31 -14.57 -7.90
N ILE A 342 -15.45 -15.80 -7.35
CA ILE A 342 -14.55 -16.90 -7.71
C ILE A 342 -14.68 -17.30 -9.18
N GLN A 343 -15.89 -17.25 -9.73
CA GLN A 343 -16.12 -17.54 -11.15
C GLN A 343 -15.49 -16.48 -12.07
N THR A 344 -15.52 -15.21 -11.66
CA THR A 344 -15.06 -14.09 -12.48
C THR A 344 -13.60 -13.71 -12.24
N CYS A 345 -13.02 -14.07 -11.08
CA CYS A 345 -11.66 -13.69 -10.66
C CYS A 345 -10.77 -14.92 -10.41
N PRO A 346 -10.47 -15.77 -11.40
CA PRO A 346 -9.80 -17.06 -11.20
C PRO A 346 -8.34 -16.95 -10.76
N ARG A 347 -7.75 -15.75 -10.86
CA ARG A 347 -6.32 -15.51 -10.51
C ARG A 347 -6.14 -14.78 -9.17
N LEU A 348 -7.16 -14.74 -8.33
CA LEU A 348 -7.05 -14.18 -6.98
C LEU A 348 -5.95 -14.92 -6.20
N ARG A 349 -5.14 -14.12 -5.49
CA ARG A 349 -4.08 -14.60 -4.59
C ARG A 349 -4.40 -14.34 -3.14
N ASN A 350 -4.98 -13.17 -2.87
CA ASN A 350 -5.34 -12.73 -1.53
C ASN A 350 -6.84 -12.45 -1.52
N LEU A 351 -7.56 -13.17 -0.67
CA LEU A 351 -8.99 -12.98 -0.46
C LEU A 351 -9.25 -12.79 1.03
N ILE A 352 -9.85 -11.66 1.37
CA ILE A 352 -10.13 -11.27 2.75
C ILE A 352 -11.63 -11.10 2.89
N LEU A 353 -12.25 -11.92 3.73
CA LEU A 353 -13.69 -11.97 4.01
C LEU A 353 -13.97 -11.93 5.53
N ALA A 354 -13.00 -11.36 6.28
CA ALA A 354 -13.14 -11.27 7.74
C ALA A 354 -14.41 -10.53 8.13
N LYS A 355 -15.09 -11.01 9.18
CA LYS A 355 -16.35 -10.44 9.71
C LYS A 355 -17.54 -10.44 8.75
N CYS A 356 -17.47 -11.11 7.60
CA CYS A 356 -18.62 -11.30 6.71
C CYS A 356 -19.53 -12.38 7.26
N ARG A 357 -20.57 -11.98 7.99
CA ARG A 357 -21.46 -12.90 8.74
C ARG A 357 -22.35 -13.78 7.86
N GLY A 358 -22.53 -13.40 6.59
CA GLY A 358 -23.30 -14.13 5.58
C GLY A 358 -22.56 -15.32 4.98
N ILE A 359 -21.26 -15.47 5.24
CA ILE A 359 -20.39 -16.50 4.65
C ILE A 359 -20.56 -17.84 5.39
N THR A 360 -20.81 -18.90 4.61
CA THR A 360 -20.93 -20.28 5.09
C THR A 360 -19.95 -21.21 4.37
N ASP A 361 -20.04 -22.51 4.66
CA ASP A 361 -19.28 -23.55 3.97
C ASP A 361 -19.44 -23.48 2.44
N ARG A 362 -20.59 -23.05 1.95
CA ARG A 362 -20.88 -22.92 0.52
C ARG A 362 -19.91 -21.96 -0.18
N ALA A 363 -19.64 -20.80 0.41
CA ALA A 363 -18.65 -19.87 -0.11
C ALA A 363 -17.23 -20.48 -0.07
N VAL A 364 -16.86 -21.16 1.03
CA VAL A 364 -15.54 -21.78 1.16
C VAL A 364 -15.34 -22.89 0.14
N PHE A 365 -16.36 -23.69 -0.17
CA PHE A 365 -16.31 -24.66 -1.27
C PHE A 365 -16.12 -23.97 -2.63
N ALA A 366 -16.73 -22.83 -2.87
CA ALA A 366 -16.47 -22.08 -4.09
C ALA A 366 -15.00 -21.59 -4.15
N ILE A 367 -14.43 -21.12 -3.04
CA ILE A 367 -13.05 -20.65 -2.93
C ILE A 367 -12.05 -21.75 -3.27
N THR A 368 -12.38 -23.04 -3.04
CA THR A 368 -11.49 -24.17 -3.40
C THR A 368 -11.13 -24.17 -4.89
N LYS A 369 -11.98 -23.61 -5.77
CA LYS A 369 -11.73 -23.52 -7.22
C LYS A 369 -10.52 -22.64 -7.57
N LEU A 370 -10.08 -21.74 -6.69
CA LEU A 370 -8.84 -20.97 -6.87
C LEU A 370 -7.59 -21.87 -6.84
N GLY A 371 -7.64 -22.99 -6.14
CA GLY A 371 -6.58 -23.99 -6.12
C GLY A 371 -5.21 -23.38 -5.79
N LYS A 372 -4.24 -23.62 -6.68
CA LYS A 372 -2.84 -23.16 -6.52
C LYS A 372 -2.64 -21.65 -6.58
N ASN A 373 -3.66 -20.87 -6.96
CA ASN A 373 -3.55 -19.41 -7.03
C ASN A 373 -3.70 -18.75 -5.66
N LEU A 374 -4.44 -19.36 -4.74
CA LEU A 374 -4.69 -18.80 -3.41
C LEU A 374 -3.44 -18.94 -2.51
N HIS A 375 -2.98 -17.80 -1.98
CA HIS A 375 -1.84 -17.71 -1.06
C HIS A 375 -2.20 -17.16 0.31
N TYR A 376 -3.17 -16.26 0.36
CA TYR A 376 -3.62 -15.57 1.56
C TYR A 376 -5.14 -15.63 1.63
N ILE A 377 -5.67 -16.11 2.76
CA ILE A 377 -7.11 -16.11 3.02
C ILE A 377 -7.38 -15.72 4.47
N HIS A 378 -8.33 -14.82 4.67
CA HIS A 378 -8.80 -14.40 5.98
C HIS A 378 -10.31 -14.59 6.08
N LEU A 379 -10.74 -15.51 6.93
CA LEU A 379 -12.12 -15.88 7.19
C LEU A 379 -12.51 -15.66 8.67
N GLY A 380 -11.71 -14.89 9.39
CA GLY A 380 -11.96 -14.61 10.80
C GLY A 380 -13.37 -14.03 11.04
N HIS A 381 -14.02 -14.47 12.10
CA HIS A 381 -15.39 -14.11 12.45
C HIS A 381 -16.50 -14.62 11.50
N CYS A 382 -16.18 -15.52 10.56
CA CYS A 382 -17.17 -16.23 9.76
C CYS A 382 -17.67 -17.48 10.54
N ALA A 383 -18.46 -17.27 11.58
CA ALA A 383 -18.83 -18.31 12.55
C ALA A 383 -19.65 -19.49 11.98
N ARG A 384 -20.15 -19.39 10.74
CA ARG A 384 -20.95 -20.45 10.09
C ARG A 384 -20.10 -21.46 9.31
N ILE A 385 -18.76 -21.28 9.29
CA ILE A 385 -17.82 -22.18 8.63
C ILE A 385 -17.56 -23.37 9.54
N THR A 386 -17.50 -24.58 8.96
CA THR A 386 -17.21 -25.84 9.66
C THR A 386 -15.95 -26.53 9.15
N ASP A 387 -15.52 -27.59 9.83
CA ASP A 387 -14.35 -28.40 9.42
C ASP A 387 -14.49 -28.92 8.00
N VAL A 388 -15.70 -29.27 7.55
CA VAL A 388 -15.95 -29.88 6.25
C VAL A 388 -15.40 -29.01 5.12
N SER A 389 -15.69 -27.72 5.16
CA SER A 389 -15.24 -26.78 4.14
C SER A 389 -13.75 -26.42 4.26
N VAL A 390 -13.23 -26.28 5.48
CA VAL A 390 -11.81 -25.95 5.72
C VAL A 390 -10.91 -27.13 5.31
N VAL A 391 -11.33 -28.36 5.57
CA VAL A 391 -10.63 -29.56 5.10
C VAL A 391 -10.60 -29.63 3.57
N ALA A 392 -11.71 -29.28 2.90
CA ALA A 392 -11.76 -29.21 1.44
C ALA A 392 -10.83 -28.11 0.89
N LEU A 393 -10.82 -26.96 1.55
CA LEU A 393 -9.94 -25.83 1.21
C LEU A 393 -8.45 -26.23 1.32
N ALA A 394 -8.06 -26.89 2.42
CA ALA A 394 -6.69 -27.36 2.61
C ALA A 394 -6.24 -28.37 1.55
N LYS A 395 -7.15 -29.25 1.11
CA LYS A 395 -6.88 -30.22 0.03
C LYS A 395 -6.68 -29.56 -1.32
N ALA A 396 -7.51 -28.57 -1.66
CA ALA A 396 -7.50 -27.94 -2.98
C ALA A 396 -6.42 -26.86 -3.09
N CYS A 397 -6.22 -26.03 -2.04
CA CYS A 397 -5.39 -24.84 -2.06
C CYS A 397 -4.04 -25.06 -1.36
N ASN A 398 -3.19 -25.90 -1.91
CA ASN A 398 -1.92 -26.35 -1.30
C ASN A 398 -0.78 -25.29 -1.33
N ARG A 399 -1.04 -24.07 -1.80
CA ARG A 399 -0.08 -22.95 -1.81
C ARG A 399 -0.40 -21.84 -0.79
N ILE A 400 -1.39 -22.06 0.07
CA ILE A 400 -1.71 -21.13 1.14
C ILE A 400 -0.48 -20.93 2.03
N ARG A 401 -0.14 -19.65 2.26
CA ARG A 401 0.94 -19.21 3.16
C ARG A 401 0.41 -18.59 4.45
N TYR A 402 -0.75 -17.98 4.35
CA TYR A 402 -1.44 -17.36 5.47
C TYR A 402 -2.92 -17.76 5.45
N ILE A 403 -3.41 -18.22 6.58
CA ILE A 403 -4.83 -18.45 6.82
C ILE A 403 -5.21 -17.90 8.21
N ASP A 404 -6.30 -17.14 8.27
CA ASP A 404 -6.87 -16.69 9.52
C ASP A 404 -8.33 -17.18 9.64
N LEU A 405 -8.59 -17.86 10.74
CA LEU A 405 -9.87 -18.46 11.10
C LEU A 405 -10.32 -18.02 12.50
N ALA A 406 -9.81 -16.88 12.98
CA ALA A 406 -10.15 -16.36 14.29
C ALA A 406 -11.67 -16.28 14.49
N CYS A 407 -12.15 -16.65 15.66
CA CYS A 407 -13.58 -16.66 16.01
C CYS A 407 -14.48 -17.56 15.14
N CYS A 408 -13.92 -18.54 14.41
CA CYS A 408 -14.67 -19.60 13.76
C CYS A 408 -14.90 -20.73 14.76
N THR A 409 -15.94 -20.58 15.60
CA THR A 409 -16.17 -21.41 16.79
C THR A 409 -16.61 -22.85 16.49
N ASN A 410 -16.99 -23.16 15.25
CA ASN A 410 -17.39 -24.52 14.84
C ASN A 410 -16.19 -25.36 14.32
N LEU A 411 -14.99 -24.81 14.35
CA LEU A 411 -13.79 -25.51 13.92
C LEU A 411 -13.20 -26.34 15.07
N THR A 412 -12.82 -27.58 14.76
CA THR A 412 -12.18 -28.52 15.68
C THR A 412 -10.75 -28.86 15.24
N ASP A 413 -10.14 -29.83 15.92
CA ASP A 413 -8.80 -30.30 15.57
C ASP A 413 -8.71 -30.90 14.15
N ASP A 414 -9.82 -31.32 13.56
CA ASP A 414 -9.81 -31.97 12.25
C ASP A 414 -9.42 -30.99 11.13
N SER A 415 -9.93 -29.74 11.18
CA SER A 415 -9.51 -28.70 10.24
C SER A 415 -8.06 -28.29 10.44
N VAL A 416 -7.63 -28.08 11.70
CA VAL A 416 -6.27 -27.64 12.00
C VAL A 416 -5.23 -28.70 11.62
N THR A 417 -5.51 -29.97 11.88
CA THR A 417 -4.65 -31.08 11.48
C THR A 417 -4.45 -31.14 9.96
N LYS A 418 -5.50 -30.83 9.18
CA LYS A 418 -5.37 -30.75 7.71
C LYS A 418 -4.58 -29.55 7.24
N LEU A 419 -4.78 -28.40 7.87
CA LEU A 419 -4.02 -27.18 7.58
C LEU A 419 -2.54 -27.34 7.94
N ALA A 420 -2.20 -28.05 9.02
CA ALA A 420 -0.84 -28.38 9.42
C ALA A 420 -0.06 -29.13 8.32
N GLY A 421 -0.76 -29.90 7.48
CA GLY A 421 -0.20 -30.61 6.33
C GLY A 421 0.10 -29.72 5.10
N LEU A 422 -0.17 -28.41 5.14
CA LEU A 422 0.09 -27.53 4.02
C LEU A 422 1.59 -27.19 3.90
N PRO A 423 2.25 -27.49 2.76
CA PRO A 423 3.71 -27.43 2.64
C PRO A 423 4.28 -26.00 2.62
N LYS A 424 3.43 -24.98 2.52
CA LYS A 424 3.83 -23.58 2.42
C LYS A 424 3.20 -22.69 3.48
N LEU A 425 2.48 -23.25 4.44
CA LEU A 425 1.82 -22.49 5.49
C LEU A 425 2.85 -21.87 6.44
N LYS A 426 2.87 -20.55 6.50
CA LYS A 426 3.79 -19.78 7.33
C LYS A 426 3.10 -19.17 8.56
N ARG A 427 1.83 -18.81 8.42
CA ARG A 427 1.09 -18.15 9.50
C ARG A 427 -0.34 -18.67 9.57
N ILE A 428 -0.81 -18.96 10.77
CA ILE A 428 -2.17 -19.40 11.04
C ILE A 428 -2.75 -18.63 12.24
N GLY A 429 -3.96 -18.09 12.06
CA GLY A 429 -4.74 -17.44 13.11
C GLY A 429 -5.90 -18.34 13.54
N LEU A 430 -5.98 -18.66 14.84
CA LEU A 430 -7.01 -19.50 15.45
C LEU A 430 -7.56 -18.87 16.75
N VAL A 431 -7.44 -17.56 16.90
CA VAL A 431 -7.89 -16.84 18.08
C VAL A 431 -9.37 -17.12 18.35
N LYS A 432 -9.72 -17.45 19.61
CA LYS A 432 -11.10 -17.79 20.04
C LYS A 432 -11.74 -18.98 19.30
N CYS A 433 -10.97 -19.88 18.75
CA CYS A 433 -11.49 -21.18 18.26
C CYS A 433 -11.62 -22.11 19.49
N SER A 434 -12.81 -22.12 20.09
CA SER A 434 -13.05 -22.74 21.41
C SER A 434 -13.05 -24.28 21.41
N GLN A 435 -13.13 -24.94 20.25
CA GLN A 435 -13.18 -26.40 20.14
C GLN A 435 -11.86 -27.05 19.72
N ILE A 436 -10.77 -26.27 19.56
CA ILE A 436 -9.45 -26.83 19.29
C ILE A 436 -8.75 -27.20 20.59
N THR A 437 -8.05 -28.34 20.56
CA THR A 437 -7.31 -28.91 21.70
C THR A 437 -5.82 -28.97 21.42
N ASP A 438 -5.04 -29.46 22.38
CA ASP A 438 -3.60 -29.68 22.23
C ASP A 438 -3.25 -30.56 21.02
N ARG A 439 -4.17 -31.43 20.57
CA ARG A 439 -4.01 -32.20 19.34
C ARG A 439 -3.72 -31.33 18.12
N SER A 440 -4.37 -30.19 18.03
CA SER A 440 -4.10 -29.18 16.97
C SER A 440 -2.68 -28.65 17.04
N ILE A 441 -2.18 -28.37 18.25
CA ILE A 441 -0.84 -27.82 18.44
C ILE A 441 0.23 -28.88 18.11
N TYR A 442 0.02 -30.12 18.55
CA TYR A 442 0.90 -31.23 18.16
C TYR A 442 0.96 -31.41 16.64
N ALA A 443 -0.18 -31.28 15.93
CA ALA A 443 -0.20 -31.38 14.47
C ALA A 443 0.58 -30.23 13.80
N LEU A 444 0.41 -28.99 14.26
CA LEU A 444 1.13 -27.82 13.74
C LEU A 444 2.65 -27.87 14.02
N ALA A 445 3.04 -28.42 15.17
CA ALA A 445 4.45 -28.56 15.54
C ALA A 445 5.15 -29.73 14.81
N SER A 446 4.45 -30.82 14.55
CA SER A 446 5.04 -32.05 13.99
C SER A 446 5.24 -31.98 12.46
N GLY A 447 4.57 -31.06 11.78
CA GLY A 447 4.55 -31.02 10.31
C GLY A 447 3.86 -32.26 9.69
N GLU A 448 3.99 -32.43 8.39
CA GLU A 448 3.27 -33.39 7.56
C GLU A 448 3.59 -34.86 7.88
N LEU A 449 2.56 -35.68 8.05
CA LEU A 449 2.64 -37.16 7.97
C LEU A 449 2.63 -37.59 6.50
N LYS A 450 3.79 -37.78 5.88
CA LYS A 450 3.88 -38.48 4.60
C LYS A 450 3.88 -40.00 4.83
N ASN A 451 2.86 -40.67 4.32
CA ASN A 451 2.71 -42.15 4.35
C ASN A 451 2.78 -42.73 5.77
N GLY A 452 2.19 -42.09 6.77
CA GLY A 452 2.17 -42.61 8.14
C GLY A 452 3.52 -42.56 8.88
N ARG A 453 4.57 -42.05 8.27
CA ARG A 453 5.87 -41.82 8.91
C ARG A 453 6.09 -40.31 9.12
N ARG A 454 6.45 -39.94 10.36
CA ARG A 454 6.89 -38.59 10.69
C ARG A 454 8.16 -38.28 9.89
N VAL A 455 8.07 -37.38 8.93
CA VAL A 455 9.27 -36.77 8.39
C VAL A 455 9.69 -35.70 9.38
N HIS A 456 10.81 -35.88 10.06
CA HIS A 456 11.43 -34.87 10.89
C HIS A 456 11.92 -33.72 9.98
N GLY A 457 11.00 -32.89 9.52
CA GLY A 457 11.26 -31.65 8.83
C GLY A 457 10.83 -30.52 9.75
N VAL A 458 11.69 -29.54 9.90
CA VAL A 458 11.36 -28.29 10.64
C VAL A 458 10.07 -27.74 10.04
N SER A 459 9.05 -27.53 10.88
CA SER A 459 7.81 -26.85 10.47
C SER A 459 8.16 -25.53 9.79
N VAL A 460 7.63 -25.28 8.59
CA VAL A 460 7.79 -24.00 7.86
C VAL A 460 6.97 -22.88 8.50
N LEU A 461 6.25 -23.21 9.58
CA LEU A 461 5.34 -22.30 10.26
C LEU A 461 6.15 -21.25 11.05
N GLU A 462 5.93 -19.97 10.73
CA GLU A 462 6.62 -18.83 11.34
C GLU A 462 5.81 -18.23 12.50
N ARG A 463 4.47 -18.26 12.42
CA ARG A 463 3.61 -17.61 13.43
C ARG A 463 2.28 -18.36 13.60
N VAL A 464 1.89 -18.55 14.85
CA VAL A 464 0.59 -19.10 15.26
C VAL A 464 -0.06 -18.16 16.27
N HIS A 465 -1.34 -17.84 16.09
CA HIS A 465 -2.12 -17.01 17.01
C HIS A 465 -3.20 -17.88 17.65
N LEU A 466 -3.13 -18.10 18.97
CA LEU A 466 -3.97 -19.04 19.73
C LEU A 466 -4.68 -18.38 20.93
N SER A 467 -4.69 -17.06 21.03
CA SER A 467 -5.29 -16.37 22.16
C SER A 467 -6.77 -16.80 22.35
N TYR A 468 -7.15 -17.02 23.60
CA TYR A 468 -8.54 -17.39 23.98
C TYR A 468 -9.02 -18.76 23.45
N CYS A 469 -8.15 -19.69 23.15
CA CYS A 469 -8.52 -21.08 22.89
C CYS A 469 -8.60 -21.83 24.23
N THR A 470 -9.79 -21.98 24.77
CA THR A 470 -10.02 -22.37 26.19
C THR A 470 -9.74 -23.84 26.50
N LEU A 471 -9.64 -24.70 25.49
CA LEU A 471 -9.33 -26.15 25.66
C LEU A 471 -7.85 -26.45 25.50
N LEU A 472 -7.01 -25.45 25.26
CA LEU A 472 -5.57 -25.64 25.22
C LEU A 472 -4.98 -25.69 26.63
N THR A 473 -4.13 -26.68 26.89
CA THR A 473 -3.38 -26.77 28.14
C THR A 473 -2.01 -26.10 27.99
N LEU A 474 -1.48 -25.58 29.12
CA LEU A 474 -0.15 -24.94 29.14
C LEU A 474 0.97 -25.98 29.28
N ASP A 475 1.03 -26.98 28.42
CA ASP A 475 2.22 -27.85 28.38
C ASP A 475 3.36 -27.15 27.65
N VAL A 476 4.17 -26.41 28.40
CA VAL A 476 5.27 -25.56 27.94
C VAL A 476 6.35 -26.34 27.18
N SER A 477 6.40 -27.67 27.35
CA SER A 477 7.40 -28.54 26.70
C SER A 477 7.29 -28.59 25.19
N ILE A 478 6.10 -28.27 24.64
CA ILE A 478 5.82 -28.26 23.20
C ILE A 478 6.24 -26.93 22.55
N MET A 479 6.32 -25.87 23.36
CA MET A 479 6.58 -24.51 22.90
C MET A 479 8.04 -24.25 22.47
N SER A 480 8.98 -25.15 22.78
CA SER A 480 10.41 -24.95 22.53
C SER A 480 10.84 -25.09 21.06
N HIS A 481 9.99 -25.60 20.17
CA HIS A 481 10.34 -25.86 18.76
C HIS A 481 9.63 -24.98 17.72
N VAL A 482 8.71 -24.14 18.14
CA VAL A 482 8.04 -23.15 17.26
C VAL A 482 8.26 -21.76 17.87
N SER A 483 8.71 -20.81 17.09
CA SER A 483 8.84 -19.41 17.51
C SER A 483 7.45 -18.83 17.80
N PHE A 484 6.91 -19.13 18.99
CA PHE A 484 5.69 -18.53 19.48
C PHE A 484 5.96 -17.08 19.86
N VAL A 485 5.25 -16.15 19.30
CA VAL A 485 5.04 -14.83 19.91
C VAL A 485 3.70 -14.89 20.64
N PRO A 486 3.68 -15.22 21.93
CA PRO A 486 2.46 -15.10 22.72
C PRO A 486 2.23 -13.63 22.99
N SER A 487 1.30 -13.01 22.31
CA SER A 487 0.75 -11.74 22.78
C SER A 487 -0.22 -12.04 23.94
N PHE A 488 0.34 -12.31 25.11
CA PHE A 488 -0.41 -12.27 26.35
C PHE A 488 -0.72 -10.81 26.66
N HIS A 489 -1.93 -10.36 26.42
CA HIS A 489 -2.46 -9.23 27.14
C HIS A 489 -3.18 -9.79 28.36
N SER A 490 -2.44 -9.83 29.48
CA SER A 490 -3.02 -9.99 30.82
C SER A 490 -3.82 -8.73 31.15
N TYR A 491 -5.04 -8.92 31.63
CA TYR A 491 -5.74 -7.99 32.51
C TYR A 491 -5.31 -8.17 33.91
#